data_88059108e647587aed3e46b3d9ff73ab
#
_entry.id   88059108e647587aed3e46b3d9ff73ab
#
_cell.length_a   1.000
_cell.length_b   1.000
_cell.length_c   1.000
_cell.angle_alpha   90.00
_cell.angle_beta   90.00
_cell.angle_gamma   90.00
#
_symmetry.space_group_name_H-M   'P 1'
#
loop_
_entity.id
_entity.type
_entity.pdbx_description
1 polymer ?
#
loop_
_entity_poly.entity_id
_entity_poly.type
_entity_poly.pdbx_seq_one_letter_code
_entity_poly.pdbx_strand_id
1 'polypeptide(L)'
;MAQMGKTHIIIMWTVGPEAVAEGDRIFASHGEWMKGHPREGDEALRSYTISKGPELSNPLDPTSDPTGNTIFVLDEYYESPAGVPRHWQDAMDNWQDLNAVVEWSAKGKVQTMHSGTVVQDLW
;
A
#
# COMPACT_ATOMS: atom_id res chain seq x y z
N MET A 1 3.10 21.99 3.31
CA MET A 1 4.06 21.45 2.69
C MET A 1 3.53 20.57 1.55
N ALA A 2 4.41 19.88 0.85
CA ALA A 2 4.08 19.24 -0.42
C ALA A 2 2.91 18.25 -0.34
N GLN A 3 2.76 17.54 0.78
CA GLN A 3 1.72 16.53 0.91
C GLN A 3 0.48 17.01 1.68
N MET A 4 0.52 18.24 2.19
CA MET A 4 -0.58 18.77 3.00
C MET A 4 -1.89 18.76 2.23
N GLY A 5 -2.96 18.21 2.82
CA GLY A 5 -4.27 18.11 2.20
C GLY A 5 -4.44 17.03 1.15
N LYS A 6 -3.37 16.32 0.77
CA LYS A 6 -3.46 15.23 -0.21
C LYS A 6 -4.17 14.03 0.38
N THR A 7 -4.72 13.21 -0.50
CA THR A 7 -5.41 11.98 -0.12
C THR A 7 -4.39 10.86 0.05
N HIS A 8 -4.47 10.17 1.16
CA HIS A 8 -3.53 9.14 1.55
C HIS A 8 -4.22 7.78 1.58
N ILE A 9 -3.63 6.81 0.86
CA ILE A 9 -3.98 5.40 0.99
C ILE A 9 -2.84 4.72 1.70
N ILE A 10 -3.16 3.98 2.75
CA ILE A 10 -2.21 3.07 3.37
C ILE A 10 -2.90 1.72 3.55
N ILE A 11 -2.20 0.65 3.16
CA ILE A 11 -2.67 -0.72 3.36
C ILE A 11 -1.51 -1.49 3.99
N MET A 12 -1.81 -2.21 5.07
CA MET A 12 -0.83 -3.04 5.78
C MET A 12 -1.29 -4.48 5.76
N TRP A 13 -0.37 -5.36 5.36
CA TRP A 13 -0.60 -6.82 5.39
C TRP A 13 0.38 -7.44 6.36
N THR A 14 -0.12 -8.30 7.26
CA THR A 14 0.73 -9.12 8.13
C THR A 14 0.57 -10.56 7.68
N VAL A 15 1.65 -11.17 7.22
CA VAL A 15 1.63 -12.52 6.65
C VAL A 15 2.71 -13.39 7.27
N GLY A 16 2.50 -14.71 7.25
CA GLY A 16 3.49 -15.67 7.70
C GLY A 16 4.64 -15.85 6.71
N PRO A 17 5.71 -16.54 7.13
CA PRO A 17 6.90 -16.71 6.29
C PRO A 17 6.63 -17.35 4.93
N GLU A 18 5.66 -18.25 4.85
CA GLU A 18 5.30 -18.97 3.63
C GLU A 18 4.67 -18.08 2.57
N ALA A 19 4.16 -16.91 2.97
CA ALA A 19 3.47 -15.99 2.06
C ALA A 19 4.35 -14.82 1.59
N VAL A 20 5.59 -14.72 2.08
CA VAL A 20 6.44 -13.56 1.77
C VAL A 20 6.86 -13.52 0.31
N ALA A 21 7.27 -14.65 -0.27
CA ALA A 21 7.73 -14.69 -1.66
C ALA A 21 6.63 -14.27 -2.64
N GLU A 22 5.41 -14.71 -2.41
CA GLU A 22 4.28 -14.30 -3.26
C GLU A 22 3.96 -12.80 -3.10
N GLY A 23 4.07 -12.28 -1.88
CA GLY A 23 3.94 -10.84 -1.65
C GLY A 23 4.97 -10.03 -2.43
N ASP A 24 6.22 -10.46 -2.41
CA ASP A 24 7.29 -9.81 -3.17
C ASP A 24 6.97 -9.81 -4.66
N ARG A 25 6.48 -10.92 -5.19
CA ARG A 25 6.08 -11.02 -6.60
C ARG A 25 4.93 -10.09 -6.94
N ILE A 26 3.88 -10.09 -6.11
CA ILE A 26 2.69 -9.26 -6.33
C ILE A 26 3.06 -7.78 -6.36
N PHE A 27 3.90 -7.32 -5.42
CA PHE A 27 4.24 -5.90 -5.36
C PHE A 27 5.26 -5.48 -6.40
N ALA A 28 6.08 -6.41 -6.91
CA ALA A 28 6.89 -6.12 -8.10
C ALA A 28 5.98 -5.86 -9.31
N SER A 29 4.96 -6.69 -9.50
CA SER A 29 3.95 -6.52 -10.55
C SER A 29 3.16 -5.22 -10.35
N HIS A 30 2.73 -4.94 -9.13
CA HIS A 30 1.97 -3.73 -8.81
C HIS A 30 2.78 -2.48 -9.09
N GLY A 31 4.05 -2.44 -8.71
CA GLY A 31 4.91 -1.30 -8.96
C GLY A 31 5.07 -1.01 -10.45
N GLU A 32 5.24 -2.05 -11.28
CA GLU A 32 5.33 -1.87 -12.72
C GLU A 32 4.03 -1.30 -13.30
N TRP A 33 2.89 -1.87 -12.87
CA TRP A 33 1.58 -1.40 -13.32
C TRP A 33 1.31 0.04 -12.89
N MET A 34 1.74 0.42 -11.68
CA MET A 34 1.53 1.77 -11.15
C MET A 34 2.23 2.85 -11.95
N LYS A 35 3.27 2.51 -12.71
CA LYS A 35 3.97 3.47 -13.57
C LYS A 35 3.06 4.09 -14.63
N GLY A 36 1.95 3.44 -14.97
CA GLY A 36 0.98 3.95 -15.93
C GLY A 36 -0.04 4.93 -15.37
N HIS A 37 0.01 5.22 -14.07
CA HIS A 37 -0.95 6.13 -13.45
C HIS A 37 -0.69 7.59 -13.85
N PRO A 38 -1.75 8.43 -13.89
CA PRO A 38 -1.56 9.86 -14.15
C PRO A 38 -0.65 10.50 -13.12
N ARG A 39 0.24 11.39 -13.58
CA ARG A 39 1.13 12.16 -12.72
C ARG A 39 0.69 13.62 -12.57
N GLU A 40 -0.33 14.03 -13.33
CA GLU A 40 -0.88 15.37 -13.34
C GLU A 40 -2.39 15.35 -13.24
N GLY A 41 -2.99 16.43 -12.73
CA GLY A 41 -4.43 16.58 -12.61
C GLY A 41 -4.99 16.05 -11.30
N ASP A 42 -6.32 16.09 -11.18
CA ASP A 42 -7.02 15.76 -9.93
C ASP A 42 -6.89 14.29 -9.51
N GLU A 43 -6.65 13.40 -10.47
CA GLU A 43 -6.52 11.97 -10.21
C GLU A 43 -5.07 11.53 -10.11
N ALA A 44 -4.12 12.47 -10.05
CA ALA A 44 -2.70 12.17 -10.10
C ALA A 44 -2.22 11.39 -8.89
N LEU A 45 -1.39 10.38 -9.15
CA LEU A 45 -0.60 9.69 -8.15
C LEU A 45 0.66 10.51 -7.90
N ARG A 46 0.84 10.97 -6.67
CA ARG A 46 1.97 11.84 -6.31
C ARG A 46 3.12 11.08 -5.69
N SER A 47 2.84 9.98 -5.01
CA SER A 47 3.87 9.19 -4.35
C SER A 47 3.40 7.76 -4.19
N TYR A 48 4.32 6.83 -4.31
CA TYR A 48 4.06 5.41 -4.18
C TYR A 48 5.26 4.72 -3.58
N THR A 49 5.06 3.99 -2.48
CA THR A 49 6.10 3.15 -1.91
C THR A 49 5.51 1.84 -1.41
N ILE A 50 6.32 0.78 -1.49
CA ILE A 50 6.08 -0.48 -0.81
C ILE A 50 7.26 -0.70 0.12
N SER A 51 6.95 -0.99 1.37
CA SER A 51 7.96 -1.34 2.37
C SER A 51 7.61 -2.68 3.00
N LYS A 52 8.61 -3.41 3.50
CA LYS A 52 8.35 -4.59 4.31
C LYS A 52 9.33 -4.66 5.47
N GLY A 53 8.88 -5.25 6.56
CA GLY A 53 9.69 -5.45 7.74
C GLY A 53 9.06 -6.45 8.70
N PRO A 54 9.74 -6.79 9.79
CA PRO A 54 9.25 -7.78 10.74
C PRO A 54 8.11 -7.22 11.59
N GLU A 55 7.12 -8.06 11.87
CA GLU A 55 6.16 -7.78 12.93
C GLU A 55 6.84 -7.99 14.28
N LEU A 56 6.68 -7.05 15.19
CA LEU A 56 7.23 -7.14 16.54
C LEU A 56 6.17 -7.65 17.53
N SER A 57 6.62 -8.38 18.54
CA SER A 57 5.71 -8.91 19.58
C SER A 57 5.04 -7.80 20.39
N ASN A 58 5.70 -6.66 20.54
CA ASN A 58 5.13 -5.47 21.14
C ASN A 58 5.25 -4.31 20.14
N PRO A 59 4.14 -3.89 19.51
CA PRO A 59 4.19 -2.85 18.47
C PRO A 59 4.77 -1.51 18.92
N LEU A 60 4.69 -1.21 20.22
CA LEU A 60 5.19 0.06 20.76
C LEU A 60 6.64 -0.03 21.24
N ASP A 61 7.23 -1.22 21.21
CA ASP A 61 8.62 -1.41 21.63
C ASP A 61 9.47 -1.89 20.44
N PRO A 62 10.27 -0.99 19.84
CA PRO A 62 11.07 -1.34 18.67
C PRO A 62 12.18 -2.35 18.96
N THR A 63 12.46 -2.64 20.24
CA THR A 63 13.45 -3.63 20.66
C THR A 63 12.83 -4.97 21.00
N SER A 64 11.50 -5.10 20.94
CA SER A 64 10.82 -6.37 21.22
C SER A 64 11.13 -7.42 20.16
N ASP A 65 10.92 -8.70 20.51
CA ASP A 65 11.26 -9.80 19.61
C ASP A 65 10.33 -9.84 18.39
N PRO A 66 10.85 -10.22 17.20
CA PRO A 66 10.02 -10.49 16.05
C PRO A 66 9.11 -11.69 16.30
N THR A 67 7.90 -11.66 15.72
CA THR A 67 6.96 -12.77 15.81
C THR A 67 7.24 -13.89 14.79
N GLY A 68 8.02 -13.59 13.76
CA GLY A 68 8.19 -14.47 12.60
C GLY A 68 7.34 -14.05 11.41
N ASN A 69 6.33 -13.21 11.62
CA ASN A 69 5.54 -12.67 10.53
C ASN A 69 6.21 -11.44 9.91
N THR A 70 5.82 -11.14 8.67
CA THR A 70 6.28 -9.98 7.93
C THR A 70 5.12 -9.04 7.66
N ILE A 71 5.37 -7.74 7.81
CA ILE A 71 4.42 -6.69 7.46
C ILE A 71 4.85 -6.09 6.13
N PHE A 72 3.90 -6.02 5.17
CA PHE A 72 4.04 -5.24 3.95
C PHE A 72 3.20 -3.98 4.09
N VAL A 73 3.72 -2.85 3.64
CA VAL A 73 2.99 -1.58 3.67
C VAL A 73 2.99 -0.96 2.29
N LEU A 74 1.79 -0.72 1.78
CA LEU A 74 1.57 0.09 0.59
C LEU A 74 1.23 1.51 1.07
N ASP A 75 1.90 2.51 0.51
CA ASP A 75 1.77 3.89 0.92
C ASP A 75 1.70 4.77 -0.33
N GLU A 76 0.52 5.35 -0.57
CA GLU A 76 0.26 6.14 -1.77
C GLU A 76 -0.36 7.48 -1.42
N TYR A 77 0.11 8.54 -2.08
CA TYR A 77 -0.53 9.85 -2.02
C TYR A 77 -1.12 10.20 -3.37
N TYR A 78 -2.38 10.62 -3.37
CA TYR A 78 -3.09 11.12 -4.54
C TYR A 78 -3.36 12.61 -4.38
N GLU A 79 -3.43 13.33 -5.51
CA GLU A 79 -3.69 14.77 -5.50
C GLU A 79 -5.00 15.11 -4.79
N SER A 80 -6.04 14.28 -5.01
CA SER A 80 -7.35 14.48 -4.41
C SER A 80 -8.04 13.13 -4.22
N PRO A 81 -9.20 13.10 -3.50
CA PRO A 81 -9.98 11.86 -3.37
C PRO A 81 -10.40 11.23 -4.69
N ALA A 82 -10.47 12.00 -5.78
CA ALA A 82 -10.85 11.48 -7.09
C ALA A 82 -9.88 10.40 -7.61
N GLY A 83 -8.62 10.41 -7.17
CA GLY A 83 -7.63 9.41 -7.59
C GLY A 83 -7.94 8.02 -7.08
N VAL A 84 -8.64 7.89 -5.96
CA VAL A 84 -8.89 6.59 -5.31
C VAL A 84 -9.85 5.72 -6.13
N PRO A 85 -11.06 6.17 -6.49
CA PRO A 85 -11.94 5.35 -7.34
C PRO A 85 -11.34 5.10 -8.73
N ARG A 86 -10.59 6.06 -9.28
CA ARG A 86 -9.88 5.87 -10.54
C ARG A 86 -8.87 4.74 -10.46
N HIS A 87 -8.08 4.70 -9.39
CA HIS A 87 -7.10 3.64 -9.16
C HIS A 87 -7.76 2.26 -9.12
N TRP A 88 -8.84 2.12 -8.34
CA TRP A 88 -9.52 0.84 -8.21
C TRP A 88 -10.21 0.40 -9.50
N GLN A 89 -10.79 1.35 -10.24
CA GLN A 89 -11.39 1.03 -11.54
C GLN A 89 -10.33 0.54 -12.51
N ASP A 90 -9.18 1.21 -12.57
CA ASP A 90 -8.08 0.80 -13.44
C ASP A 90 -7.55 -0.58 -13.06
N ALA A 91 -7.47 -0.88 -11.75
CA ALA A 91 -7.03 -2.19 -11.29
C ALA A 91 -7.97 -3.30 -11.74
N MET A 92 -9.29 -3.08 -11.62
CA MET A 92 -10.28 -4.03 -12.08
C MET A 92 -10.23 -4.23 -13.59
N ASP A 93 -9.95 -3.16 -14.33
CA ASP A 93 -9.98 -3.20 -15.79
C ASP A 93 -8.72 -3.81 -16.39
N ASN A 94 -7.54 -3.58 -15.80
CA ASN A 94 -6.31 -3.91 -16.50
C ASN A 94 -5.12 -4.35 -15.66
N TRP A 95 -5.25 -4.52 -14.35
CA TRP A 95 -4.13 -5.10 -13.57
C TRP A 95 -4.32 -6.61 -13.46
N GLN A 96 -3.42 -7.34 -14.13
CA GLN A 96 -3.54 -8.80 -14.25
C GLN A 96 -3.44 -9.56 -12.92
N ASP A 97 -2.80 -8.98 -11.90
CA ASP A 97 -2.59 -9.64 -10.61
C ASP A 97 -3.59 -9.21 -9.53
N LEU A 98 -4.69 -8.55 -9.90
CA LEU A 98 -5.69 -8.15 -8.91
C LEU A 98 -6.23 -9.34 -8.13
N ASN A 99 -6.58 -10.43 -8.82
CA ASN A 99 -7.07 -11.63 -8.14
C ASN A 99 -5.99 -12.25 -7.23
N ALA A 100 -4.73 -12.18 -7.65
CA ALA A 100 -3.62 -12.70 -6.85
C ALA A 100 -3.48 -11.94 -5.54
N VAL A 101 -3.59 -10.62 -5.53
CA VAL A 101 -3.48 -9.85 -4.28
C VAL A 101 -4.68 -10.12 -3.38
N VAL A 102 -5.87 -10.30 -3.93
CA VAL A 102 -7.06 -10.64 -3.15
C VAL A 102 -6.89 -11.99 -2.45
N GLU A 103 -6.46 -13.01 -3.18
CA GLU A 103 -6.21 -14.34 -2.62
C GLU A 103 -5.10 -14.33 -1.57
N TRP A 104 -4.02 -13.62 -1.87
CA TRP A 104 -2.89 -13.49 -0.96
C TRP A 104 -3.31 -12.76 0.33
N SER A 105 -4.12 -11.71 0.21
CA SER A 105 -4.62 -10.94 1.36
C SER A 105 -5.41 -11.79 2.34
N ALA A 106 -6.09 -12.82 1.83
CA ALA A 106 -6.87 -13.72 2.67
C ALA A 106 -6.01 -14.63 3.56
N LYS A 107 -4.71 -14.73 3.30
CA LYS A 107 -3.78 -15.58 4.07
C LYS A 107 -3.25 -14.91 5.33
N GLY A 108 -3.57 -13.65 5.55
CA GLY A 108 -3.06 -12.91 6.70
C GLY A 108 -4.04 -11.88 7.20
N LYS A 109 -3.52 -10.88 7.89
CA LYS A 109 -4.31 -9.76 8.39
C LYS A 109 -4.11 -8.57 7.48
N VAL A 110 -5.19 -7.84 7.19
CA VAL A 110 -5.14 -6.63 6.37
C VAL A 110 -5.78 -5.49 7.14
N GLN A 111 -5.13 -4.33 7.12
CA GLN A 111 -5.66 -3.10 7.70
C GLN A 111 -5.48 -1.99 6.68
N THR A 112 -6.52 -1.20 6.45
CA THR A 112 -6.52 -0.19 5.40
C THR A 112 -7.04 1.16 5.88
N MET A 113 -6.53 2.20 5.24
CA MET A 113 -7.10 3.53 5.26
C MET A 113 -7.11 4.01 3.80
N HIS A 114 -8.28 4.05 3.16
CA HIS A 114 -8.38 4.39 1.73
C HIS A 114 -8.53 5.88 1.45
N SER A 115 -8.97 6.66 2.40
CA SER A 115 -9.31 8.06 2.16
C SER A 115 -8.81 8.95 3.29
N GLY A 116 -7.58 8.73 3.71
CA GLY A 116 -6.94 9.60 4.68
C GLY A 116 -6.62 10.96 4.07
N THR A 117 -6.59 11.99 4.90
CA THR A 117 -6.13 13.31 4.50
C THR A 117 -4.87 13.63 5.29
N VAL A 118 -3.83 14.08 4.61
CA VAL A 118 -2.60 14.47 5.29
C VAL A 118 -2.87 15.72 6.10
N VAL A 119 -2.70 15.63 7.42
CA VAL A 119 -3.00 16.72 8.35
C VAL A 119 -1.76 17.37 8.94
N GLN A 120 -0.60 16.74 8.80
CA GLN A 120 0.69 17.31 9.17
C GLN A 120 1.72 16.86 8.14
N ASP A 121 2.52 17.81 7.68
CA ASP A 121 3.57 17.56 6.71
C ASP A 121 4.71 18.53 7.01
N LEU A 122 5.85 18.00 7.42
CA LEU A 122 7.04 18.79 7.75
C LEU A 122 7.97 18.86 6.55
N TRP A 123 8.69 19.98 6.43
CA TRP A 123 9.64 20.25 5.34
C TRP A 123 8.91 20.34 3.99
#